data_f89a52b796cbcb7659ff873733a9385a
#
_entry.id   f89a52b796cbcb7659ff873733a9385a
#
_cell.length_a   1.000
_cell.length_b   1.000
_cell.length_c   1.000
_cell.angle_alpha   90.00
_cell.angle_beta   90.00
_cell.angle_gamma   90.00
#
_symmetry.space_group_name_H-M   'P 1'
#
loop_
_entity.id
_entity.type
_entity.pdbx_description
1 polymer ?
#
loop_
_entity_poly.entity_id
_entity_poly.type
_entity_poly.pdbx_seq_one_letter_code
_entity_poly.pdbx_strand_id
1 'polypeptide(L)'
;METITADQYLVKKINKALILSIIRDHSPLSKPEIVTKSGLNRGTVSRLVNELESDSIIKQLGEGVSSGGRKPTMYSINGDSGFVIGITVKSKLLEVALADLNGQIVKRFTKELRSNTPKFVIKKYH
;
A
#
# COMPACT_ATOMS: atom_id res chain seq x y z
N MET A 1 6.56 -21.91 18.42
CA MET A 1 5.61 -20.87 17.94
C MET A 1 5.70 -19.68 18.88
N GLU A 2 6.30 -18.60 18.45
CA GLU A 2 6.37 -17.39 19.28
C GLU A 2 4.96 -16.79 19.41
N THR A 3 4.50 -16.64 20.64
CA THR A 3 3.24 -15.94 20.91
C THR A 3 3.48 -14.44 20.75
N ILE A 4 3.01 -13.86 19.64
CA ILE A 4 3.07 -12.43 19.40
C ILE A 4 2.05 -11.76 20.32
N THR A 5 2.51 -10.86 21.20
CA THR A 5 1.63 -10.05 22.03
C THR A 5 0.88 -9.01 21.18
N ALA A 6 -0.28 -8.52 21.66
CA ALA A 6 -1.04 -7.47 20.98
C ALA A 6 -0.19 -6.23 20.67
N ASP A 7 0.69 -5.84 21.59
CA ASP A 7 1.60 -4.70 21.42
C ASP A 7 2.62 -4.94 20.31
N GLN A 8 3.20 -6.14 20.25
CA GLN A 8 4.15 -6.49 19.18
C GLN A 8 3.48 -6.52 17.80
N TYR A 9 2.24 -7.01 17.74
CA TYR A 9 1.45 -6.98 16.51
C TYR A 9 1.19 -5.55 16.04
N LEU A 10 0.79 -4.66 16.95
CA LEU A 10 0.54 -3.24 16.65
C LEU A 10 1.80 -2.53 16.17
N VAL A 11 2.93 -2.73 16.87
CA VAL A 11 4.23 -2.16 16.48
C VAL A 11 4.65 -2.65 15.10
N LYS A 12 4.51 -3.94 14.82
CA LYS A 12 4.78 -4.51 13.49
C LYS A 12 3.93 -3.87 12.41
N LYS A 13 2.63 -3.69 12.66
CA LYS A 13 1.68 -3.07 11.73
C LYS A 13 2.04 -1.62 11.44
N ILE A 14 2.38 -0.84 12.46
CA ILE A 14 2.82 0.56 12.35
C ILE A 14 4.10 0.65 11.52
N ASN A 15 5.11 -0.17 11.84
CA ASN A 15 6.39 -0.18 11.12
C ASN A 15 6.22 -0.60 9.66
N LYS A 16 5.34 -1.56 9.39
CA LYS A 16 5.01 -2.00 8.01
C LYS A 16 4.35 -0.87 7.21
N ALA A 17 3.41 -0.16 7.82
CA ALA A 17 2.77 1.01 7.22
C ALA A 17 3.77 2.16 6.96
N LEU A 18 4.71 2.40 7.88
CA LEU A 18 5.77 3.39 7.72
C LEU A 18 6.67 3.05 6.52
N ILE A 19 7.12 1.80 6.40
CA ILE A 19 7.96 1.35 5.27
C ILE A 19 7.20 1.50 3.96
N LEU A 20 5.93 1.12 3.92
CA LEU A 20 5.09 1.28 2.72
C LEU A 20 4.93 2.73 2.30
N SER A 21 4.71 3.66 3.25
CA SER A 21 4.60 5.08 2.93
C SER A 21 5.91 5.64 2.36
N ILE A 22 7.04 5.23 2.92
CA ILE A 22 8.37 5.62 2.43
C ILE A 22 8.61 5.11 1.01
N ILE A 23 8.30 3.85 0.74
CA ILE A 23 8.44 3.27 -0.60
C ILE A 23 7.49 3.96 -1.59
N ARG A 24 6.23 4.20 -1.21
CA ARG A 24 5.26 4.92 -2.06
C ARG A 24 5.75 6.31 -2.47
N ASP A 25 6.30 7.05 -1.50
CA ASP A 25 6.61 8.47 -1.71
C ASP A 25 8.00 8.69 -2.36
N HIS A 26 8.89 7.71 -2.26
CA HIS A 26 10.30 7.85 -2.65
C HIS A 26 10.84 6.74 -3.56
N SER A 27 10.02 5.79 -4.00
CA SER A 27 10.53 4.68 -4.84
C SER A 27 11.13 5.17 -6.17
N PRO A 28 12.12 4.45 -6.70
CA PRO A 28 12.68 3.19 -6.21
C PRO A 28 13.66 3.40 -5.04
N LEU A 29 13.66 2.48 -4.07
CA LEU A 29 14.51 2.53 -2.87
C LEU A 29 15.15 1.18 -2.59
N SER A 30 16.40 1.21 -2.13
CA SER A 30 17.09 0.05 -1.53
C SER A 30 16.75 -0.11 -0.05
N LYS A 31 17.02 -1.29 0.53
CA LYS A 31 16.88 -1.51 1.97
C LYS A 31 17.71 -0.54 2.83
N PRO A 32 18.99 -0.24 2.51
CA PRO A 32 19.75 0.77 3.26
C PRO A 32 19.10 2.16 3.24
N GLU A 33 18.53 2.58 2.12
CA GLU A 33 17.84 3.86 2.02
C GLU A 33 16.54 3.86 2.86
N ILE A 34 15.81 2.73 2.89
CA ILE A 34 14.64 2.58 3.76
C ILE A 34 15.04 2.64 5.24
N VAL A 35 16.17 2.02 5.62
CA VAL A 35 16.74 2.14 6.99
C VAL A 35 16.97 3.60 7.35
N THR A 36 17.66 4.34 6.48
CA THR A 36 17.97 5.75 6.71
C THR A 36 16.71 6.61 6.85
N LYS A 37 15.72 6.40 5.99
CA LYS A 37 14.47 7.19 5.99
C LYS A 37 13.52 6.82 7.12
N SER A 38 13.48 5.56 7.52
CA SER A 38 12.54 5.08 8.55
C SER A 38 13.08 5.24 9.98
N GLY A 39 14.38 5.30 10.16
CA GLY A 39 15.03 5.22 11.47
C GLY A 39 14.93 3.84 12.14
N LEU A 40 14.38 2.83 11.45
CA LEU A 40 14.30 1.46 11.95
C LEU A 40 15.65 0.76 11.78
N ASN A 41 15.91 -0.26 12.61
CA ASN A 41 17.13 -1.05 12.47
C ASN A 41 17.10 -1.93 11.20
N ARG A 42 18.29 -2.34 10.74
CA ARG A 42 18.45 -3.14 9.52
C ARG A 42 17.71 -4.46 9.54
N GLY A 43 17.69 -5.14 10.68
CA GLY A 43 16.99 -6.42 10.83
C GLY A 43 15.48 -6.28 10.67
N THR A 44 14.90 -5.26 11.30
CA THR A 44 13.47 -4.96 11.17
C THR A 44 13.11 -4.59 9.74
N VAL A 45 13.86 -3.69 9.09
CA VAL A 45 13.61 -3.31 7.70
C VAL A 45 13.72 -4.52 6.78
N SER A 46 14.78 -5.33 6.91
CA SER A 46 14.98 -6.50 6.06
C SER A 46 13.82 -7.50 6.19
N ARG A 47 13.39 -7.79 7.42
CA ARG A 47 12.27 -8.70 7.67
C ARG A 47 10.96 -8.16 7.09
N LEU A 48 10.63 -6.89 7.33
CA LEU A 48 9.38 -6.30 6.87
C LEU A 48 9.34 -6.11 5.34
N VAL A 49 10.46 -5.73 4.72
CA VAL A 49 10.57 -5.66 3.26
C VAL A 49 10.38 -7.04 2.63
N ASN A 50 11.00 -8.09 3.19
CA ASN A 50 10.81 -9.45 2.70
C ASN A 50 9.35 -9.92 2.83
N GLU A 51 8.68 -9.58 3.93
CA GLU A 51 7.24 -9.88 4.10
C GLU A 51 6.38 -9.14 3.06
N LEU A 52 6.62 -7.85 2.85
CA LEU A 52 5.88 -7.05 1.86
C LEU A 52 6.09 -7.55 0.44
N GLU A 53 7.29 -8.01 0.12
CA GLU A 53 7.61 -8.63 -1.16
C GLU A 53 6.93 -10.00 -1.31
N SER A 54 6.98 -10.83 -0.25
CA SER A 54 6.30 -12.14 -0.22
C SER A 54 4.78 -12.01 -0.38
N ASP A 55 4.19 -10.96 0.18
CA ASP A 55 2.77 -10.62 0.03
C ASP A 55 2.45 -9.95 -1.32
N SER A 56 3.45 -9.78 -2.20
CA SER A 56 3.34 -9.11 -3.50
C SER A 56 2.90 -7.64 -3.43
N ILE A 57 3.02 -6.98 -2.28
CA ILE A 57 2.65 -5.57 -2.10
C ILE A 57 3.73 -4.65 -2.67
N ILE A 58 4.99 -5.07 -2.59
CA ILE A 58 6.13 -4.43 -3.24
C ILE A 58 6.81 -5.40 -4.19
N LYS A 59 7.57 -4.87 -5.14
CA LYS A 59 8.35 -5.65 -6.11
C LYS A 59 9.74 -5.08 -6.29
N GLN A 60 10.66 -5.93 -6.73
CA GLN A 60 11.98 -5.50 -7.16
C GLN A 60 11.91 -4.87 -8.56
N LEU A 61 12.61 -3.75 -8.74
CA LEU A 61 12.76 -3.05 -10.04
C LEU A 61 14.13 -3.31 -10.69
N GLY A 62 14.94 -4.20 -10.12
CA GLY A 62 16.30 -4.45 -10.57
C GLY A 62 17.34 -3.88 -9.60
N GLU A 63 18.53 -3.65 -10.11
CA GLU A 63 19.68 -3.20 -9.33
C GLU A 63 19.87 -1.68 -9.43
N GLY A 64 20.21 -1.06 -8.31
CA GLY A 64 20.56 0.35 -8.25
C GLY A 64 22.02 0.61 -8.61
N VAL A 65 22.43 1.87 -8.49
CA VAL A 65 23.82 2.28 -8.70
C VAL A 65 24.67 1.89 -7.47
N SER A 66 25.79 1.22 -7.72
CA SER A 66 26.74 0.87 -6.66
C SER A 66 27.80 1.96 -6.46
N SER A 67 28.12 2.25 -5.20
CA SER A 67 29.22 3.13 -4.81
C SER A 67 30.51 2.37 -4.43
N GLY A 68 30.77 1.21 -5.05
CA GLY A 68 32.00 0.43 -4.83
C GLY A 68 31.81 -0.96 -4.22
N GLY A 69 30.61 -1.55 -4.31
CA GLY A 69 30.31 -2.90 -3.85
C GLY A 69 29.24 -3.57 -4.73
N ARG A 70 28.56 -4.58 -4.18
CA ARG A 70 27.41 -5.18 -4.85
C ARG A 70 26.31 -4.15 -5.04
N LYS A 71 25.73 -4.09 -6.24
CA LYS A 71 24.59 -3.21 -6.55
C LYS A 71 23.41 -3.57 -5.64
N PRO A 72 22.77 -2.57 -5.00
CA PRO A 72 21.61 -2.84 -4.14
C PRO A 72 20.38 -3.20 -4.96
N THR A 73 19.55 -4.08 -4.43
CA THR A 73 18.23 -4.34 -4.99
C THR A 73 17.30 -3.15 -4.69
N MET A 74 16.60 -2.69 -5.70
CA MET A 74 15.65 -1.57 -5.61
C MET A 74 14.21 -2.07 -5.53
N TYR A 75 13.40 -1.43 -4.71
CA TYR A 75 12.01 -1.79 -4.45
C TYR A 75 11.05 -0.66 -4.81
N SER A 76 9.87 -1.02 -5.27
CA SER A 76 8.73 -0.12 -5.48
C SER A 76 7.41 -0.79 -5.09
N ILE A 77 6.35 0.00 -4.97
CA ILE A 77 4.99 -0.55 -4.84
C ILE A 77 4.66 -1.40 -6.07
N ASN A 78 4.08 -2.56 -5.83
CA ASN A 78 3.52 -3.39 -6.88
C ASN A 78 2.08 -2.95 -7.16
N GLY A 79 1.91 -1.96 -8.02
CA GLY A 79 0.62 -1.33 -8.31
C GLY A 79 -0.47 -2.31 -8.75
N ASP A 80 -0.07 -3.38 -9.43
CA ASP A 80 -1.00 -4.38 -9.99
C ASP A 80 -1.43 -5.45 -8.98
N SER A 81 -0.87 -5.48 -7.77
CA SER A 81 -1.13 -6.53 -6.78
C SER A 81 -2.48 -6.40 -6.07
N GLY A 82 -3.17 -5.28 -6.25
CA GLY A 82 -4.45 -5.04 -5.62
C GLY A 82 -5.09 -3.73 -6.06
N PHE A 83 -6.32 -3.55 -5.62
CA PHE A 83 -7.11 -2.37 -5.94
C PHE A 83 -7.77 -1.81 -4.69
N VAL A 84 -8.05 -0.51 -4.73
CA VAL A 84 -8.81 0.21 -3.72
C VAL A 84 -10.09 0.72 -4.36
N ILE A 85 -11.20 0.53 -3.69
CA ILE A 85 -12.49 1.08 -4.11
C ILE A 85 -12.83 2.26 -3.20
N GLY A 86 -12.96 3.44 -3.81
CA GLY A 86 -13.49 4.62 -3.15
C GLY A 86 -14.95 4.84 -3.52
N ILE A 87 -15.80 5.10 -2.54
CA ILE A 87 -17.22 5.37 -2.73
C ILE A 87 -17.55 6.72 -2.11
N THR A 88 -18.15 7.58 -2.91
CA THR A 88 -18.66 8.88 -2.45
C THR A 88 -20.16 8.96 -2.72
N VAL A 89 -20.94 9.24 -1.68
CA VAL A 89 -22.38 9.47 -1.78
C VAL A 89 -22.64 10.94 -1.50
N LYS A 90 -23.09 11.67 -2.52
CA LYS A 90 -23.59 13.05 -2.42
C LYS A 90 -25.10 13.04 -2.53
N SER A 91 -25.77 14.18 -2.23
CA SER A 91 -27.22 14.24 -2.10
C SER A 91 -28.04 13.56 -3.22
N LYS A 92 -27.56 13.51 -4.45
CA LYS A 92 -28.22 12.82 -5.59
C LYS A 92 -27.23 12.08 -6.47
N LEU A 93 -26.03 11.85 -5.98
CA LEU A 93 -24.95 11.29 -6.78
C LEU A 93 -24.20 10.22 -6.01
N LEU A 94 -24.02 9.07 -6.64
CA LEU A 94 -23.10 8.02 -6.21
C LEU A 94 -21.91 8.01 -7.18
N GLU A 95 -20.72 8.18 -6.63
CA GLU A 95 -19.47 8.02 -7.37
C GLU A 95 -18.71 6.82 -6.81
N VAL A 96 -18.27 5.93 -7.67
CA VAL A 96 -17.40 4.80 -7.32
C VAL A 96 -16.16 4.90 -8.18
N ALA A 97 -15.01 4.84 -7.56
CA ALA A 97 -13.72 4.81 -8.25
C ALA A 97 -12.93 3.57 -7.84
N LEU A 98 -12.37 2.88 -8.82
CA LEU A 98 -11.40 1.82 -8.66
C LEU A 98 -10.01 2.40 -8.93
N ALA A 99 -9.11 2.31 -7.98
CA ALA A 99 -7.72 2.71 -8.14
C ALA A 99 -6.76 1.52 -7.90
N ASP A 100 -5.63 1.53 -8.58
CA ASP A 100 -4.54 0.61 -8.27
C ASP A 100 -3.80 1.03 -6.98
N LEU A 101 -2.82 0.24 -6.53
CA LEU A 101 -2.05 0.58 -5.33
C LEU A 101 -1.06 1.74 -5.52
N ASN A 102 -0.84 2.20 -6.74
CA ASN A 102 -0.12 3.45 -7.03
C ASN A 102 -1.03 4.69 -6.93
N GLY A 103 -2.33 4.49 -6.70
CA GLY A 103 -3.32 5.56 -6.62
C GLY A 103 -3.85 6.04 -7.97
N GLN A 104 -3.56 5.31 -9.05
CA GLN A 104 -4.10 5.63 -10.36
C GLN A 104 -5.52 5.10 -10.51
N ILE A 105 -6.44 5.96 -10.95
CA ILE A 105 -7.82 5.55 -11.18
C ILE A 105 -7.89 4.71 -12.45
N VAL A 106 -8.23 3.44 -12.27
CA VAL A 106 -8.39 2.45 -13.34
C VAL A 106 -9.78 2.53 -13.94
N LYS A 107 -10.79 2.76 -13.10
CA LYS A 107 -12.18 2.86 -13.54
C LYS A 107 -12.97 3.78 -12.62
N ARG A 108 -13.87 4.54 -13.21
CA ARG A 108 -14.83 5.40 -12.50
C ARG A 108 -16.24 5.10 -12.97
N PHE A 109 -17.17 5.09 -12.02
CA PHE A 109 -18.58 4.93 -12.26
C PHE A 109 -19.32 6.02 -11.50
N THR A 110 -20.30 6.64 -12.17
CA THR A 110 -21.12 7.70 -11.58
C THR A 110 -22.58 7.39 -11.85
N LYS A 111 -23.43 7.54 -10.85
CA LYS A 111 -24.86 7.30 -10.95
C LYS A 111 -25.67 8.34 -10.19
N GLU A 112 -26.70 8.87 -10.84
CA GLU A 112 -27.70 9.69 -10.17
C GLU A 112 -28.62 8.83 -9.30
N LEU A 113 -28.86 9.29 -8.09
CA LEU A 113 -29.76 8.67 -7.12
C LEU A 113 -31.09 9.40 -7.10
N ARG A 114 -32.19 8.65 -7.17
CA ARG A 114 -33.54 9.22 -7.05
C ARG A 114 -33.87 9.63 -5.61
N SER A 115 -33.20 9.03 -4.64
CA SER A 115 -33.39 9.27 -3.20
C SER A 115 -32.07 9.05 -2.45
N ASN A 116 -31.91 9.82 -1.37
CA ASN A 116 -30.75 9.72 -0.48
C ASN A 116 -30.96 8.74 0.67
N THR A 117 -32.07 8.03 0.74
CA THR A 117 -32.31 7.11 1.84
C THR A 117 -31.36 5.91 1.76
N PRO A 118 -30.74 5.50 2.87
CA PRO A 118 -29.84 4.34 2.89
C PRO A 118 -30.49 3.06 2.34
N LYS A 119 -31.78 2.88 2.57
CA LYS A 119 -32.55 1.73 2.05
C LYS A 119 -32.54 1.67 0.53
N PHE A 120 -32.61 2.80 -0.14
CA PHE A 120 -32.58 2.84 -1.60
C PHE A 120 -31.19 2.48 -2.15
N VAL A 121 -30.15 2.99 -1.54
CA VAL A 121 -28.77 2.70 -1.93
C VAL A 121 -28.45 1.22 -1.75
N ILE A 122 -28.83 0.61 -0.63
CA ILE A 122 -28.59 -0.81 -0.33
C ILE A 122 -29.34 -1.72 -1.31
N LYS A 123 -30.61 -1.44 -1.59
CA LYS A 123 -31.42 -2.25 -2.53
C LYS A 123 -30.85 -2.28 -3.96
N LYS A 124 -30.13 -1.25 -4.38
CA LYS A 124 -29.59 -1.15 -5.72
C LYS A 124 -28.35 -2.04 -5.94
N TYR A 125 -27.64 -2.39 -4.90
CA TYR A 125 -26.35 -3.13 -4.93
C TYR A 125 -26.39 -4.47 -4.21
N HIS A 126 -27.58 -4.92 -3.87
CA HIS A 126 -27.82 -6.24 -3.25
C HIS A 126 -28.04 -7.31 -4.31
#